data_98184d1ca0d668d9562788d757387fb6
#
_entry.id   98184d1ca0d668d9562788d757387fb6
#
_cell.length_a   1.000
_cell.length_b   1.000
_cell.length_c   1.000
_cell.angle_alpha   90.00
_cell.angle_beta   90.00
_cell.angle_gamma   90.00
#
_symmetry.space_group_name_H-M   'P 1'
#
loop_
_entity.id
_entity.type
_entity.pdbx_description
1 polymer ?
#
loop_
_entity_poly.entity_id
_entity_poly.type
_entity_poly.pdbx_seq_one_letter_code
_entity_poly.pdbx_strand_id
1 'polypeptide(L)'
;DIIVRQRDVVGNIMQEWVEGWLKKNNIEYALNDNTQMPPDFYLDPDNKKEHLMEIKAFNYKAGPGFDIADFRMYEQEIAQKPWMLDVTYLIFGYEMSEDGVVTIKKVWKNKVWEMSRPMSSGTNKTIWPINLQIKKGTVHKIRPAKWYGKSSKFSIFENKEDFLAAMEETVYKNKDTRDDGPEWLSNMIDNYEKHYGIKLSVPRWSDIMNKYINKSGRNDKSL
;
A
#
# COMPACT_ATOMS: atom_id res chain seq x y z
N ASP A 1 17.84 -1.18 -31.81
CA ASP A 1 17.21 -0.28 -30.81
C ASP A 1 15.70 -0.49 -30.84
N ILE A 2 15.10 -0.80 -29.69
CA ILE A 2 13.65 -0.96 -29.53
C ILE A 2 13.14 0.19 -28.67
N ILE A 3 12.18 0.96 -29.21
CA ILE A 3 11.52 2.02 -28.42
C ILE A 3 10.38 1.39 -27.63
N VAL A 4 10.49 1.36 -26.30
CA VAL A 4 9.45 0.87 -25.40
C VAL A 4 8.37 1.95 -25.28
N ARG A 5 7.16 1.68 -25.79
CA ARG A 5 6.02 2.61 -25.73
C ARG A 5 4.99 2.23 -24.65
N GLN A 6 5.05 1.00 -24.16
CA GLN A 6 4.14 0.53 -23.11
C GLN A 6 4.63 0.96 -21.72
N ARG A 7 3.80 1.66 -20.97
CA ARG A 7 4.15 2.23 -19.66
C ARG A 7 4.13 1.21 -18.52
N ASP A 8 3.37 0.15 -18.65
CA ASP A 8 3.29 -0.97 -17.73
C ASP A 8 4.57 -1.80 -17.64
N VAL A 9 5.36 -1.83 -18.73
CA VAL A 9 6.67 -2.50 -18.77
C VAL A 9 7.69 -1.84 -17.81
N VAL A 10 7.55 -0.54 -17.53
CA VAL A 10 8.52 0.19 -16.68
C VAL A 10 8.55 -0.38 -15.24
N GLY A 11 7.44 -0.91 -14.73
CA GLY A 11 7.40 -1.56 -13.42
C GLY A 11 8.36 -2.74 -13.32
N ASN A 12 8.31 -3.64 -14.30
CA ASN A 12 9.17 -4.83 -14.38
C ASN A 12 10.65 -4.43 -14.58
N ILE A 13 10.91 -3.44 -15.43
CA ILE A 13 12.27 -2.93 -15.64
C ILE A 13 12.86 -2.38 -14.33
N MET A 14 12.06 -1.68 -13.52
CA MET A 14 12.51 -1.15 -12.23
C MET A 14 12.83 -2.27 -11.25
N GLN A 15 12.06 -3.35 -11.22
CA GLN A 15 12.32 -4.50 -10.37
C GLN A 15 13.64 -5.18 -10.77
N GLU A 16 13.84 -5.46 -12.06
CA GLU A 16 15.08 -6.03 -12.59
C GLU A 16 16.29 -5.10 -12.34
N TRP A 17 16.10 -3.79 -12.48
CA TRP A 17 17.16 -2.82 -12.19
C TRP A 17 17.55 -2.86 -10.71
N VAL A 18 16.59 -2.90 -9.78
CA VAL A 18 16.85 -3.01 -8.33
C VAL A 18 17.56 -4.32 -8.04
N GLU A 19 17.12 -5.43 -8.63
CA GLU A 19 17.80 -6.72 -8.47
C GLU A 19 19.26 -6.67 -8.93
N GLY A 20 19.52 -6.09 -10.12
CA GLY A 20 20.89 -5.88 -10.61
C GLY A 20 21.71 -4.98 -9.70
N TRP A 21 21.08 -3.97 -9.10
CA TRP A 21 21.74 -3.08 -8.12
C TRP A 21 22.09 -3.81 -6.82
N LEU A 22 21.19 -4.66 -6.29
CA LEU A 22 21.45 -5.50 -5.12
C LEU A 22 22.66 -6.42 -5.36
N LYS A 23 22.67 -7.13 -6.50
CA LYS A 23 23.78 -8.01 -6.90
C LYS A 23 25.10 -7.25 -6.98
N LYS A 24 25.10 -6.09 -7.66
CA LYS A 24 26.31 -5.26 -7.82
C LYS A 24 26.89 -4.76 -6.49
N ASN A 25 26.05 -4.56 -5.49
CA ASN A 25 26.46 -4.07 -4.17
C ASN A 25 26.66 -5.21 -3.15
N ASN A 26 26.63 -6.48 -3.58
CA ASN A 26 26.78 -7.66 -2.73
C ASN A 26 25.76 -7.68 -1.57
N ILE A 27 24.54 -7.23 -1.84
CA ILE A 27 23.43 -7.32 -0.88
C ILE A 27 22.71 -8.65 -1.13
N GLU A 28 22.67 -9.49 -0.12
CA GLU A 28 21.96 -10.76 -0.18
C GLU A 28 20.46 -10.51 -0.23
N TYR A 29 19.74 -11.34 -0.98
CA TYR A 29 18.29 -11.31 -1.08
C TYR A 29 17.76 -12.66 -1.56
N ALA A 30 16.48 -12.89 -1.30
CA ALA A 30 15.68 -13.93 -1.96
C ALA A 30 14.48 -13.29 -2.66
N LEU A 31 14.05 -13.91 -3.75
CA LEU A 31 12.82 -13.52 -4.45
C LEU A 31 11.60 -14.20 -3.81
N ASN A 32 10.44 -13.58 -3.97
CA ASN A 32 9.19 -14.22 -3.63
C ASN A 32 8.70 -15.08 -4.79
N ASP A 33 8.42 -16.34 -4.52
CA ASP A 33 7.87 -17.26 -5.52
C ASP A 33 6.42 -16.90 -5.91
N ASN A 34 5.69 -16.20 -5.02
CA ASN A 34 4.34 -15.72 -5.27
C ASN A 34 4.36 -14.26 -5.78
N THR A 35 4.38 -14.09 -7.09
CA THR A 35 4.39 -12.77 -7.74
C THR A 35 3.06 -11.98 -7.63
N GLN A 36 2.02 -12.56 -7.03
CA GLN A 36 0.71 -11.89 -6.87
C GLN A 36 0.59 -11.14 -5.54
N MET A 37 1.51 -11.36 -4.61
CA MET A 37 1.53 -10.77 -3.28
C MET A 37 2.91 -10.17 -2.98
N PRO A 38 2.97 -9.02 -2.28
CA PRO A 38 4.23 -8.52 -1.77
C PRO A 38 4.86 -9.51 -0.77
N PRO A 39 6.18 -9.44 -0.55
CA PRO A 39 7.14 -8.55 -1.19
C PRO A 39 7.71 -9.10 -2.50
N ASP A 40 8.37 -8.26 -3.30
CA ASP A 40 9.21 -8.72 -4.41
C ASP A 40 10.53 -9.34 -3.91
N PHE A 41 11.09 -8.77 -2.82
CA PHE A 41 12.40 -9.15 -2.27
C PHE A 41 12.32 -9.34 -0.76
N TYR A 42 12.98 -10.41 -0.30
CA TYR A 42 13.39 -10.63 1.08
C TYR A 42 14.86 -10.23 1.18
N LEU A 43 15.18 -9.11 1.84
CA LEU A 43 16.58 -8.63 1.98
C LEU A 43 17.33 -9.34 3.11
N ASP A 44 16.66 -10.24 3.80
CA ASP A 44 17.24 -11.25 4.67
C ASP A 44 16.73 -12.62 4.20
N PRO A 45 17.50 -13.38 3.42
CA PRO A 45 17.06 -14.68 2.89
C PRO A 45 16.75 -15.72 3.97
N ASP A 46 17.41 -15.63 5.13
CA ASP A 46 17.26 -16.55 6.25
C ASP A 46 16.05 -16.20 7.12
N ASN A 47 15.64 -14.93 7.14
CA ASN A 47 14.46 -14.45 7.87
C ASN A 47 13.45 -13.73 6.98
N LYS A 48 12.60 -14.51 6.32
CA LYS A 48 11.56 -13.99 5.41
C LYS A 48 10.41 -13.23 6.11
N LYS A 49 10.60 -12.82 7.37
CA LYS A 49 9.63 -12.02 8.13
C LYS A 49 10.09 -10.58 8.38
N GLU A 50 11.34 -10.28 8.03
CA GLU A 50 11.96 -8.97 8.20
C GLU A 50 12.53 -8.47 6.88
N HIS A 51 12.81 -7.17 6.82
CA HIS A 51 13.43 -6.54 5.66
C HIS A 51 12.74 -6.84 4.32
N LEU A 52 11.41 -6.83 4.34
CA LEU A 52 10.56 -7.06 3.17
C LEU A 52 10.51 -5.82 2.29
N MET A 53 10.76 -5.99 0.98
CA MET A 53 10.76 -4.89 0.02
C MET A 53 9.91 -5.20 -1.21
N GLU A 54 9.03 -4.28 -1.54
CA GLU A 54 8.17 -4.28 -2.73
C GLU A 54 8.55 -3.13 -3.64
N ILE A 55 8.67 -3.38 -4.95
CA ILE A 55 8.99 -2.38 -5.95
C ILE A 55 7.72 -1.92 -6.66
N LYS A 56 7.53 -0.62 -6.73
CA LYS A 56 6.45 -0.02 -7.52
C LYS A 56 6.99 1.11 -8.39
N ALA A 57 6.40 1.27 -9.57
CA ALA A 57 6.69 2.39 -10.43
C ALA A 57 5.41 2.99 -11.02
N PHE A 58 5.40 4.28 -11.26
CA PHE A 58 4.27 4.97 -11.89
C PHE A 58 4.70 6.22 -12.65
N ASN A 59 3.91 6.60 -13.64
CA ASN A 59 4.13 7.85 -14.34
C ASN A 59 3.83 9.03 -13.40
N TYR A 60 4.86 9.83 -13.09
CA TYR A 60 4.81 10.89 -12.09
C TYR A 60 3.73 11.95 -12.40
N LYS A 61 3.52 12.26 -13.69
CA LYS A 61 2.50 13.22 -14.14
C LYS A 61 1.08 12.68 -13.95
N ALA A 62 0.88 11.38 -14.18
CA ALA A 62 -0.44 10.75 -14.03
C ALA A 62 -0.81 10.48 -12.57
N GLY A 63 0.17 10.31 -11.70
CA GLY A 63 -0.01 9.89 -10.31
C GLY A 63 -0.01 8.38 -10.12
N PRO A 64 -0.02 7.90 -8.86
CA PRO A 64 0.13 6.50 -8.55
C PRO A 64 -1.09 5.69 -9.01
N GLY A 65 -0.88 4.85 -10.03
CA GLY A 65 -1.90 4.01 -10.64
C GLY A 65 -1.71 2.50 -10.41
N PHE A 66 -0.72 2.10 -9.62
CA PHE A 66 -0.46 0.70 -9.32
C PHE A 66 -1.43 0.14 -8.27
N ASP A 67 -1.52 -1.19 -8.19
CA ASP A 67 -2.21 -1.89 -7.11
C ASP A 67 -1.23 -2.16 -5.96
N ILE A 68 -1.67 -1.90 -4.71
CA ILE A 68 -0.91 -2.29 -3.53
C ILE A 68 -1.04 -3.81 -3.35
N ALA A 69 -2.29 -4.30 -3.32
CA ALA A 69 -2.59 -5.72 -3.22
C ALA A 69 -4.06 -6.01 -3.61
N ASP A 70 -4.38 -7.27 -3.83
CA ASP A 70 -5.76 -7.74 -3.77
C ASP A 70 -6.29 -7.58 -2.35
N PHE A 71 -7.50 -7.02 -2.18
CA PHE A 71 -8.02 -6.67 -0.85
C PHE A 71 -8.24 -7.92 0.01
N ARG A 72 -8.90 -8.93 -0.55
CA ARG A 72 -9.24 -10.15 0.18
C ARG A 72 -7.99 -10.96 0.56
N MET A 73 -7.06 -11.09 -0.37
CA MET A 73 -5.80 -11.77 -0.08
C MET A 73 -4.98 -11.01 0.97
N TYR A 74 -4.95 -9.68 0.87
CA TYR A 74 -4.15 -8.86 1.78
C TYR A 74 -4.70 -8.88 3.22
N GLU A 75 -6.03 -8.77 3.38
CA GLU A 75 -6.64 -8.80 4.71
C GLU A 75 -6.39 -10.13 5.42
N GLN A 76 -6.50 -11.26 4.69
CA GLN A 76 -6.21 -12.60 5.22
C GLN A 76 -4.73 -12.76 5.54
N GLU A 77 -3.86 -12.27 4.67
CA GLU A 77 -2.41 -12.41 4.83
C GLU A 77 -1.91 -11.62 6.04
N ILE A 78 -2.31 -10.35 6.23
CA ILE A 78 -1.85 -9.55 7.38
C ILE A 78 -2.43 -10.06 8.70
N ALA A 79 -3.61 -10.66 8.71
CA ALA A 79 -4.18 -11.26 9.91
C ALA A 79 -3.35 -12.47 10.40
N GLN A 80 -2.80 -13.25 9.47
CA GLN A 80 -1.99 -14.44 9.77
C GLN A 80 -0.49 -14.13 9.87
N LYS A 81 -0.01 -13.19 9.06
CA LYS A 81 1.40 -12.81 8.92
C LYS A 81 1.56 -11.30 9.15
N PRO A 82 1.55 -10.86 10.41
CA PRO A 82 1.52 -9.43 10.76
C PRO A 82 2.74 -8.65 10.25
N TRP A 83 3.86 -9.32 9.98
CA TRP A 83 5.03 -8.69 9.36
C TRP A 83 4.78 -8.20 7.93
N MET A 84 3.72 -8.64 7.27
CA MET A 84 3.32 -8.13 5.96
C MET A 84 2.87 -6.66 6.01
N LEU A 85 2.45 -6.14 7.17
CA LEU A 85 2.25 -4.71 7.39
C LEU A 85 3.55 -3.92 7.23
N ASP A 86 4.67 -4.50 7.62
CA ASP A 86 5.96 -3.82 7.65
C ASP A 86 6.74 -3.94 6.33
N VAL A 87 6.10 -4.42 5.24
CA VAL A 87 6.66 -4.36 3.88
C VAL A 87 7.02 -2.91 3.54
N THR A 88 8.24 -2.73 3.08
CA THR A 88 8.73 -1.45 2.59
C THR A 88 8.48 -1.35 1.09
N TYR A 89 7.69 -0.38 0.68
CA TYR A 89 7.46 -0.07 -0.73
C TYR A 89 8.52 0.93 -1.21
N LEU A 90 9.40 0.49 -2.09
CA LEU A 90 10.34 1.36 -2.82
C LEU A 90 9.67 1.77 -4.13
N ILE A 91 9.33 3.05 -4.24
CA ILE A 91 8.42 3.54 -5.27
C ILE A 91 9.14 4.53 -6.17
N PHE A 92 9.11 4.29 -7.48
CA PHE A 92 9.73 5.12 -8.50
C PHE A 92 8.67 5.92 -9.26
N GLY A 93 8.70 7.25 -9.12
CA GLY A 93 7.95 8.17 -9.97
C GLY A 93 8.78 8.53 -11.19
N TYR A 94 8.38 8.09 -12.38
CA TYR A 94 9.11 8.30 -13.63
C TYR A 94 8.34 9.18 -14.61
N GLU A 95 9.08 9.76 -15.55
CA GLU A 95 8.56 10.30 -16.81
C GLU A 95 9.18 9.53 -17.96
N MET A 96 8.43 9.35 -19.03
CA MET A 96 8.90 8.73 -20.25
C MET A 96 8.68 9.69 -21.42
N SER A 97 9.75 9.96 -22.19
CA SER A 97 9.68 10.76 -23.40
C SER A 97 9.01 9.99 -24.55
N GLU A 98 8.73 10.68 -25.66
CA GLU A 98 8.19 10.07 -26.87
C GLU A 98 9.17 9.08 -27.49
N ASP A 99 10.48 9.30 -27.30
CA ASP A 99 11.55 8.41 -27.75
C ASP A 99 11.77 7.20 -26.85
N GLY A 100 10.93 7.04 -25.78
CA GLY A 100 11.00 5.91 -24.87
C GLY A 100 12.07 6.03 -23.77
N VAL A 101 12.67 7.21 -23.59
CA VAL A 101 13.64 7.44 -22.50
C VAL A 101 12.89 7.59 -21.17
N VAL A 102 13.23 6.75 -20.20
CA VAL A 102 12.69 6.77 -18.85
C VAL A 102 13.60 7.59 -17.94
N THR A 103 13.03 8.60 -17.30
CA THR A 103 13.72 9.45 -16.32
C THR A 103 13.07 9.32 -14.97
N ILE A 104 13.82 8.93 -13.94
CA ILE A 104 13.31 8.88 -12.55
C ILE A 104 13.26 10.30 -12.01
N LYS A 105 12.07 10.74 -11.60
CA LYS A 105 11.80 12.08 -11.05
C LYS A 105 11.86 12.10 -9.54
N LYS A 106 11.34 11.06 -8.90
CA LYS A 106 11.26 10.92 -7.44
C LYS A 106 11.36 9.45 -7.06
N VAL A 107 11.90 9.20 -5.89
CA VAL A 107 11.90 7.90 -5.23
C VAL A 107 11.36 8.08 -3.82
N TRP A 108 10.50 7.16 -3.38
CA TRP A 108 9.94 7.12 -2.04
C TRP A 108 10.17 5.76 -1.41
N LYS A 109 10.24 5.77 -0.10
CA LYS A 109 10.26 4.58 0.75
C LYS A 109 9.09 4.71 1.73
N ASN A 110 8.01 3.99 1.47
CA ASN A 110 6.79 4.10 2.25
C ASN A 110 6.34 2.75 2.80
N LYS A 111 5.59 2.79 3.88
CA LYS A 111 4.73 1.70 4.34
C LYS A 111 3.33 1.84 3.74
N VAL A 112 2.52 0.77 3.80
CA VAL A 112 1.17 0.78 3.22
C VAL A 112 0.31 1.92 3.77
N TRP A 113 0.37 2.22 5.06
CA TRP A 113 -0.42 3.30 5.69
C TRP A 113 0.04 4.69 5.28
N GLU A 114 1.32 4.88 4.97
CA GLU A 114 1.89 6.15 4.53
C GLU A 114 1.46 6.55 3.10
N MET A 115 0.79 5.66 2.39
CA MET A 115 0.22 5.90 1.06
C MET A 115 -1.27 5.52 0.98
N SER A 116 -1.93 5.34 2.12
CA SER A 116 -3.34 5.00 2.21
C SER A 116 -4.13 6.08 2.94
N ARG A 117 -5.40 6.24 2.56
CA ARG A 117 -6.34 7.19 3.16
C ARG A 117 -7.78 6.79 2.82
N PRO A 118 -8.79 7.39 3.47
CA PRO A 118 -10.18 7.25 3.03
C PRO A 118 -10.40 7.75 1.60
N MET A 119 -11.46 7.26 0.96
CA MET A 119 -11.90 7.73 -0.34
C MET A 119 -13.43 7.88 -0.41
N SER A 120 -13.88 8.63 -1.40
CA SER A 120 -15.29 8.73 -1.78
C SER A 120 -15.51 8.00 -3.10
N SER A 121 -16.51 7.13 -3.18
CA SER A 121 -16.82 6.35 -4.38
C SER A 121 -18.32 6.38 -4.72
N GLY A 122 -18.61 6.23 -6.01
CA GLY A 122 -19.96 6.15 -6.55
C GLY A 122 -20.69 7.49 -6.61
N THR A 123 -21.88 7.49 -7.22
CA THR A 123 -22.77 8.66 -7.37
C THR A 123 -23.24 9.19 -6.01
N ASN A 124 -23.46 8.32 -5.04
CA ASN A 124 -23.88 8.68 -3.69
C ASN A 124 -22.72 9.12 -2.79
N LYS A 125 -21.51 9.24 -3.32
CA LYS A 125 -20.30 9.65 -2.59
C LYS A 125 -20.08 8.84 -1.31
N THR A 126 -20.34 7.53 -1.36
CA THR A 126 -20.09 6.63 -0.24
C THR A 126 -18.62 6.72 0.20
N ILE A 127 -18.40 6.99 1.47
CA ILE A 127 -17.05 7.04 2.04
C ILE A 127 -16.60 5.63 2.42
N TRP A 128 -15.45 5.26 1.89
CA TRP A 128 -14.72 4.05 2.27
C TRP A 128 -13.54 4.41 3.16
N PRO A 129 -13.26 3.61 4.19
CA PRO A 129 -12.19 3.92 5.13
C PRO A 129 -10.80 3.93 4.50
N ILE A 130 -10.58 3.13 3.45
CA ILE A 130 -9.32 3.12 2.69
C ILE A 130 -9.56 3.36 1.19
N ASN A 131 -8.51 3.65 0.44
CA ASN A 131 -8.59 3.87 -1.01
C ASN A 131 -8.60 2.53 -1.75
N LEU A 132 -9.65 2.28 -2.53
CA LEU A 132 -9.98 0.98 -3.09
C LEU A 132 -10.33 1.08 -4.58
N GLN A 133 -10.09 0.00 -5.30
CA GLN A 133 -10.77 -0.26 -6.57
C GLN A 133 -12.04 -1.08 -6.28
N ILE A 134 -13.20 -0.52 -6.64
CA ILE A 134 -14.49 -1.17 -6.48
C ILE A 134 -15.06 -1.45 -7.87
N LYS A 135 -15.45 -2.69 -8.13
CA LYS A 135 -16.09 -3.13 -9.38
C LYS A 135 -17.40 -3.82 -9.07
N LYS A 136 -18.48 -3.37 -9.69
CA LYS A 136 -19.83 -3.93 -9.49
C LYS A 136 -20.25 -4.06 -8.01
N GLY A 137 -19.84 -3.07 -7.19
CA GLY A 137 -20.13 -3.05 -5.75
C GLY A 137 -19.27 -3.94 -4.86
N THR A 138 -18.28 -4.61 -5.43
CA THR A 138 -17.32 -5.47 -4.72
C THR A 138 -15.96 -4.80 -4.66
N VAL A 139 -15.29 -4.89 -3.52
CA VAL A 139 -13.91 -4.43 -3.33
C VAL A 139 -12.95 -5.43 -3.97
N HIS A 140 -12.06 -4.94 -4.83
CA HIS A 140 -11.08 -5.77 -5.50
C HIS A 140 -9.65 -5.53 -5.02
N LYS A 141 -9.21 -4.27 -5.10
CA LYS A 141 -7.80 -3.92 -4.87
C LYS A 141 -7.69 -2.79 -3.87
N ILE A 142 -6.62 -2.81 -3.08
CA ILE A 142 -6.15 -1.64 -2.33
C ILE A 142 -5.34 -0.79 -3.31
N ARG A 143 -5.67 0.50 -3.37
CA ARG A 143 -5.01 1.47 -4.27
C ARG A 143 -4.28 2.52 -3.45
N PRO A 144 -3.11 2.99 -3.90
CA PRO A 144 -2.45 4.08 -3.23
C PRO A 144 -3.21 5.39 -3.42
N ALA A 145 -3.13 6.24 -2.43
CA ALA A 145 -3.48 7.65 -2.56
C ALA A 145 -2.30 8.44 -3.14
N LYS A 146 -2.54 9.66 -3.61
CA LYS A 146 -1.47 10.59 -3.98
C LYS A 146 -0.90 11.23 -2.71
N TRP A 147 -0.03 10.51 -2.01
CA TRP A 147 0.53 10.88 -0.69
C TRP A 147 1.44 12.12 -0.72
N TYR A 148 2.03 12.42 -1.87
CA TYR A 148 2.95 13.53 -2.09
C TYR A 148 2.28 14.79 -2.65
N GLY A 149 0.96 14.79 -2.82
CA GLY A 149 0.20 15.91 -3.39
C GLY A 149 -0.33 16.86 -2.31
N LYS A 150 -0.41 18.15 -2.64
CA LYS A 150 -1.13 19.12 -1.80
C LYS A 150 -2.63 18.86 -1.91
N SER A 151 -3.33 19.13 -0.83
CA SER A 151 -4.77 19.08 -0.64
C SER A 151 -5.52 17.86 -1.14
N SER A 152 -6.13 17.21 -0.21
CA SER A 152 -7.16 16.22 -0.42
C SER A 152 -8.23 16.44 0.64
N LYS A 153 -9.46 16.10 0.29
CA LYS A 153 -10.56 16.00 1.25
C LYS A 153 -10.25 15.01 2.38
N PHE A 154 -9.30 14.09 2.14
CA PHE A 154 -8.92 13.02 3.04
C PHE A 154 -7.42 13.07 3.32
N SER A 155 -7.02 12.80 4.57
CA SER A 155 -5.61 12.73 4.99
C SER A 155 -5.07 11.30 4.89
N ILE A 156 -3.77 11.17 4.63
CA ILE A 156 -3.01 9.93 4.74
C ILE A 156 -2.99 9.49 6.22
N PHE A 157 -2.94 8.18 6.48
CA PHE A 157 -2.85 7.66 7.84
C PHE A 157 -1.53 8.04 8.49
N GLU A 158 -1.58 8.39 9.77
CA GLU A 158 -0.42 8.83 10.53
C GLU A 158 0.38 7.64 11.09
N ASN A 159 -0.29 6.50 11.27
CA ASN A 159 0.30 5.29 11.85
C ASN A 159 -0.43 4.02 11.37
N LYS A 160 0.12 2.87 11.70
CA LYS A 160 -0.43 1.56 11.33
C LYS A 160 -1.69 1.20 12.08
N GLU A 161 -1.85 1.66 13.32
CA GLU A 161 -3.02 1.38 14.16
C GLU A 161 -4.28 2.03 13.57
N ASP A 162 -4.18 3.27 13.12
CA ASP A 162 -5.27 3.99 12.47
C ASP A 162 -5.62 3.36 11.10
N PHE A 163 -4.60 2.87 10.38
CA PHE A 163 -4.80 2.10 9.14
C PHE A 163 -5.51 0.77 9.42
N LEU A 164 -5.15 0.04 10.49
CA LEU A 164 -5.81 -1.21 10.88
C LEU A 164 -7.27 -0.99 11.28
N ALA A 165 -7.58 0.10 11.99
CA ALA A 165 -8.96 0.49 12.28
C ALA A 165 -9.77 0.71 11.00
N ALA A 166 -9.18 1.35 9.99
CA ALA A 166 -9.80 1.57 8.70
C ALA A 166 -9.92 0.26 7.88
N MET A 167 -8.96 -0.64 8.01
CA MET A 167 -9.02 -1.98 7.40
C MET A 167 -10.15 -2.81 7.99
N GLU A 168 -10.27 -2.90 9.32
CA GLU A 168 -11.36 -3.59 10.02
C GLU A 168 -12.72 -3.11 9.54
N GLU A 169 -12.95 -1.81 9.56
CA GLU A 169 -14.20 -1.21 9.06
C GLU A 169 -14.47 -1.56 7.59
N THR A 170 -13.41 -1.66 6.78
CA THR A 170 -13.54 -2.05 5.38
C THR A 170 -13.89 -3.53 5.24
N VAL A 171 -13.33 -4.41 6.05
CA VAL A 171 -13.67 -5.85 6.11
C VAL A 171 -15.14 -6.03 6.43
N TYR A 172 -15.65 -5.34 7.44
CA TYR A 172 -17.10 -5.36 7.79
C TYR A 172 -17.99 -4.80 6.69
N LYS A 173 -17.56 -3.74 6.03
CA LYS A 173 -18.35 -3.03 5.02
C LYS A 173 -18.42 -3.78 3.69
N ASN A 174 -17.40 -4.52 3.34
CA ASN A 174 -17.32 -5.29 2.11
C ASN A 174 -18.10 -6.62 2.28
N LYS A 175 -19.05 -6.85 1.39
CA LYS A 175 -19.93 -8.05 1.44
C LYS A 175 -19.17 -9.39 1.37
N ASP A 176 -18.01 -9.40 0.70
CA ASP A 176 -17.26 -10.63 0.44
C ASP A 176 -16.28 -10.99 1.58
N THR A 177 -16.10 -10.09 2.56
CA THR A 177 -15.20 -10.28 3.74
C THR A 177 -15.91 -10.04 5.07
N ARG A 178 -17.19 -9.68 5.05
CA ARG A 178 -17.94 -9.31 6.26
C ARG A 178 -17.97 -10.41 7.32
N ASP A 179 -18.01 -11.66 6.90
CA ASP A 179 -18.08 -12.81 7.81
C ASP A 179 -16.75 -13.03 8.55
N ASP A 180 -15.64 -12.55 7.99
CA ASP A 180 -14.31 -12.60 8.63
C ASP A 180 -14.16 -11.49 9.70
N GLY A 181 -14.98 -10.43 9.62
CA GLY A 181 -14.89 -9.21 10.43
C GLY A 181 -14.84 -9.43 11.94
N PRO A 182 -15.71 -10.30 12.55
CA PRO A 182 -15.78 -10.45 14.01
C PRO A 182 -14.47 -10.85 14.70
N GLU A 183 -13.62 -11.63 14.02
CA GLU A 183 -12.36 -12.14 14.57
C GLU A 183 -11.12 -11.53 13.90
N TRP A 184 -11.30 -10.80 12.79
CA TRP A 184 -10.19 -10.34 11.97
C TRP A 184 -9.18 -9.52 12.76
N LEU A 185 -9.62 -8.45 13.43
CA LEU A 185 -8.73 -7.55 14.16
C LEU A 185 -8.11 -8.22 15.38
N SER A 186 -8.88 -9.03 16.12
CA SER A 186 -8.35 -9.75 17.30
C SER A 186 -7.25 -10.74 16.87
N ASN A 187 -7.49 -11.52 15.81
CA ASN A 187 -6.51 -12.45 15.26
C ASN A 187 -5.24 -11.72 14.80
N MET A 188 -5.40 -10.57 14.14
CA MET A 188 -4.27 -9.74 13.70
C MET A 188 -3.46 -9.23 14.90
N ILE A 189 -4.10 -8.69 15.95
CA ILE A 189 -3.44 -8.19 17.16
C ILE A 189 -2.71 -9.31 17.89
N ASP A 190 -3.34 -10.45 18.08
CA ASP A 190 -2.76 -11.59 18.79
C ASP A 190 -1.53 -12.15 18.04
N ASN A 191 -1.61 -12.27 16.72
CA ASN A 191 -0.49 -12.70 15.90
C ASN A 191 0.64 -11.66 15.87
N TYR A 192 0.29 -10.37 15.89
CA TYR A 192 1.28 -9.28 15.98
C TYR A 192 2.02 -9.33 17.32
N GLU A 193 1.29 -9.45 18.44
CA GLU A 193 1.87 -9.59 19.77
C GLU A 193 2.75 -10.84 19.88
N LYS A 194 2.30 -11.97 19.35
CA LYS A 194 3.07 -13.20 19.31
C LYS A 194 4.37 -13.07 18.53
N HIS A 195 4.37 -12.29 17.44
CA HIS A 195 5.55 -12.12 16.59
C HIS A 195 6.52 -11.07 17.13
N TYR A 196 6.00 -9.91 17.57
CA TYR A 196 6.84 -8.76 17.95
C TYR A 196 6.97 -8.55 19.47
N GLY A 197 6.23 -9.28 20.29
CA GLY A 197 6.16 -9.06 21.74
C GLY A 197 5.47 -7.74 22.13
N ILE A 198 4.76 -7.10 21.21
CA ILE A 198 4.13 -5.80 21.40
C ILE A 198 2.64 -5.93 21.05
N LYS A 199 1.78 -5.57 21.98
CA LYS A 199 0.34 -5.52 21.73
C LYS A 199 -0.06 -4.20 21.08
N LEU A 200 -0.68 -4.28 19.91
CA LEU A 200 -1.20 -3.09 19.23
C LEU A 200 -2.45 -2.57 19.93
N SER A 201 -2.54 -1.26 20.05
CA SER A 201 -3.74 -0.56 20.53
C SER A 201 -4.46 0.09 19.34
N VAL A 202 -5.34 -0.67 18.72
CA VAL A 202 -6.09 -0.22 17.53
C VAL A 202 -7.37 0.47 17.98
N PRO A 203 -7.59 1.75 17.63
CA PRO A 203 -8.82 2.47 17.99
C PRO A 203 -9.99 1.98 17.15
N ARG A 204 -11.23 2.34 17.53
CA ARG A 204 -12.38 2.16 16.65
C ARG A 204 -12.33 3.17 15.51
N TRP A 205 -12.67 2.74 14.29
CA TRP A 205 -12.73 3.66 13.15
C TRP A 205 -13.67 4.85 13.38
N SER A 206 -14.83 4.61 14.03
CA SER A 206 -15.79 5.66 14.39
C SER A 206 -15.19 6.81 15.20
N ASP A 207 -14.21 6.51 16.04
CA ASP A 207 -13.62 7.48 16.96
C ASP A 207 -12.56 8.36 16.28
N ILE A 208 -11.91 7.82 15.25
CA ILE A 208 -10.80 8.49 14.55
C ILE A 208 -11.17 8.99 13.15
N MET A 209 -12.27 8.55 12.56
CA MET A 209 -12.61 8.87 11.17
C MET A 209 -12.60 10.37 10.86
N ASN A 210 -13.03 11.21 11.81
CA ASN A 210 -13.04 12.67 11.64
C ASN A 210 -11.63 13.28 11.55
N LYS A 211 -10.60 12.56 11.98
CA LYS A 211 -9.19 12.94 11.82
C LYS A 211 -8.77 12.86 10.34
N TYR A 212 -9.40 11.97 9.58
CA TYR A 212 -9.05 11.65 8.19
C TYR A 212 -10.07 12.13 7.15
N ILE A 213 -11.30 12.42 7.57
CA ILE A 213 -12.41 12.87 6.73
C ILE A 213 -12.78 14.31 7.12
N ASN A 214 -13.15 15.14 6.13
CA ASN A 214 -13.66 16.52 6.33
C ASN A 214 -12.69 17.54 6.96
N LYS A 215 -11.43 17.48 6.65
CA LYS A 215 -10.50 18.55 7.00
C LYS A 215 -10.37 19.63 5.91
N SER A 216 -11.52 20.10 5.43
CA SER A 216 -11.56 21.37 4.68
C SER A 216 -11.14 22.50 5.62
N GLY A 217 -9.85 22.75 5.79
CA GLY A 217 -9.33 23.82 6.64
C GLY A 217 -8.02 23.52 7.38
N ARG A 218 -7.52 22.28 7.35
CA ARG A 218 -6.25 21.94 8.03
C ARG A 218 -5.03 21.74 7.12
N ASN A 219 -5.20 21.82 5.80
CA ASN A 219 -4.09 21.73 4.86
C ASN A 219 -3.46 23.09 4.50
N ASP A 220 -3.84 24.17 5.17
CA ASP A 220 -3.13 25.44 5.12
C ASP A 220 -2.04 25.47 6.20
N LYS A 221 -1.08 24.57 6.11
CA LYS A 221 0.26 24.85 6.58
C LYS A 221 1.06 25.30 5.37
N SER A 222 0.80 26.53 4.92
CA SER A 222 1.77 27.33 4.21
C SER A 222 2.92 27.58 5.19
N LEU A 223 4.08 26.98 4.93
CA LEU A 223 5.36 27.53 5.27
C LEU A 223 5.78 28.45 4.15
#